data_648dd8a7381e245279c7c0de659481b2
#
_entry.id   648dd8a7381e245279c7c0de659481b2
#
_cell.length_a   1.000
_cell.length_b   1.000
_cell.length_c   1.000
_cell.angle_alpha   90.00
_cell.angle_beta   90.00
_cell.angle_gamma   90.00
#
_symmetry.space_group_name_H-M   'P 1'
#
loop_
_entity.id
_entity.type
_entity.pdbx_description
1 polymer ?
#
loop_
_entity_poly.entity_id
_entity_poly.type
_entity_poly.pdbx_seq_one_letter_code
_entity_poly.pdbx_strand_id
1 'polypeptide(L)'
;HLLLAQFDCKHSLINKLKELEHYNSKDFKKAIDEIRGGNHVTSDNPESQYEALKKYGRDLVNDVASGKIDPVIGRDEEIRRIMEILSRKSKNNPVLIGDPGVGKTAVVEGLAWRIFKGDVPETLKDKTIWELDIGSLIAGAKYRGEFEERLKAVMKEVSKSEGRIILFIDEIH
;
A
#
# COMPACT_ATOMS: atom_id res chain seq x y z
N HIS A 1 -17.99 11.18 -11.47
CA HIS A 1 -18.63 12.33 -12.14
C HIS A 1 -20.16 12.29 -12.09
N LEU A 2 -20.82 11.14 -12.26
CA LEU A 2 -22.28 10.99 -12.15
C LEU A 2 -22.80 11.42 -10.78
N LEU A 3 -22.16 11.01 -9.69
CA LEU A 3 -22.51 11.41 -8.32
C LEU A 3 -22.33 12.91 -8.09
N LEU A 4 -21.26 13.53 -8.61
CA LEU A 4 -21.06 14.98 -8.55
C LEU A 4 -22.13 15.73 -9.34
N ALA A 5 -22.47 15.26 -10.54
CA ALA A 5 -23.53 15.84 -11.34
C ALA A 5 -24.90 15.73 -10.65
N GLN A 6 -25.17 14.65 -9.93
CA GLN A 6 -26.36 14.50 -9.10
C GLN A 6 -26.37 15.45 -7.89
N PHE A 7 -25.21 15.75 -7.29
CA PHE A 7 -25.09 16.73 -6.20
C PHE A 7 -25.38 18.16 -6.63
N ASP A 8 -25.07 18.49 -7.90
CA ASP A 8 -25.37 19.82 -8.49
C ASP A 8 -26.79 19.90 -9.07
N CYS A 9 -27.50 18.77 -9.24
CA CYS A 9 -28.89 18.74 -9.67
C CYS A 9 -29.84 19.13 -8.52
N LYS A 10 -30.85 19.95 -8.83
CA LYS A 10 -31.96 20.36 -7.90
C LYS A 10 -32.95 19.21 -7.62
N HIS A 11 -32.47 18.00 -7.37
CA HIS A 11 -33.37 16.89 -7.07
C HIS A 11 -33.77 16.91 -5.58
N SER A 12 -35.06 16.80 -5.31
CA SER A 12 -35.66 16.91 -3.97
C SER A 12 -35.05 16.00 -2.91
N LEU A 13 -34.65 14.80 -3.27
CA LEU A 13 -33.99 13.82 -2.35
C LEU A 13 -32.57 14.25 -1.95
N ILE A 14 -31.80 14.81 -2.87
CA ILE A 14 -30.42 15.26 -2.63
C ILE A 14 -30.42 16.53 -1.77
N ASN A 15 -31.39 17.43 -1.97
CA ASN A 15 -31.54 18.58 -1.10
C ASN A 15 -31.89 18.18 0.34
N LYS A 16 -32.73 17.17 0.55
CA LYS A 16 -32.98 16.60 1.90
C LYS A 16 -31.76 15.96 2.52
N LEU A 17 -30.91 15.27 1.76
CA LEU A 17 -29.66 14.69 2.26
C LEU A 17 -28.65 15.79 2.64
N LYS A 18 -28.58 16.89 1.87
CA LYS A 18 -27.73 18.05 2.19
C LYS A 18 -28.16 18.74 3.50
N GLU A 19 -29.46 18.79 3.77
CA GLU A 19 -29.99 19.39 5.00
C GLU A 19 -29.78 18.50 6.23
N LEU A 20 -29.86 17.16 6.08
CA LEU A 20 -29.74 16.22 7.18
C LEU A 20 -28.31 16.00 7.68
N GLU A 21 -27.30 16.12 6.82
CA GLU A 21 -25.91 15.77 7.19
C GLU A 21 -24.88 16.90 7.01
N HIS A 22 -25.29 18.12 6.69
CA HIS A 22 -24.41 19.30 6.49
C HIS A 22 -23.30 19.09 5.45
N TYR A 23 -23.43 18.12 4.53
CA TYR A 23 -22.47 17.89 3.45
C TYR A 23 -22.64 18.89 2.32
N ASN A 24 -21.53 19.51 1.88
CA ASN A 24 -21.52 20.37 0.72
C ASN A 24 -20.73 19.74 -0.44
N SER A 25 -20.94 20.25 -1.66
CA SER A 25 -20.28 19.72 -2.86
C SER A 25 -18.75 19.91 -2.83
N LYS A 26 -18.22 20.85 -2.03
CA LYS A 26 -16.78 21.10 -1.90
C LYS A 26 -16.11 20.00 -1.07
N ASP A 27 -16.75 19.58 0.03
CA ASP A 27 -16.22 18.52 0.90
C ASP A 27 -16.23 17.17 0.16
N PHE A 28 -17.29 16.95 -0.64
CA PHE A 28 -17.38 15.75 -1.48
C PHE A 28 -16.34 15.74 -2.60
N LYS A 29 -16.08 16.89 -3.25
CA LYS A 29 -14.98 17.02 -4.23
C LYS A 29 -13.64 16.76 -3.58
N LYS A 30 -13.38 17.32 -2.41
CA LYS A 30 -12.14 17.13 -1.66
C LYS A 30 -11.91 15.66 -1.30
N ALA A 31 -12.94 14.98 -0.80
CA ALA A 31 -12.89 13.54 -0.52
C ALA A 31 -12.60 12.70 -1.78
N ILE A 32 -13.24 13.03 -2.93
CA ILE A 32 -12.94 12.37 -4.20
C ILE A 32 -11.50 12.63 -4.63
N ASP A 33 -11.00 13.85 -4.51
CA ASP A 33 -9.63 14.20 -4.92
C ASP A 33 -8.59 13.54 -4.00
N GLU A 34 -8.88 13.39 -2.70
CA GLU A 34 -8.07 12.64 -1.74
C GLU A 34 -8.01 11.15 -2.13
N ILE A 35 -9.14 10.50 -2.40
CA ILE A 35 -9.22 9.10 -2.86
C ILE A 35 -8.48 8.91 -4.19
N ARG A 36 -8.63 9.86 -5.11
CA ARG A 36 -7.94 9.84 -6.41
C ARG A 36 -6.45 10.07 -6.31
N GLY A 37 -5.97 10.69 -5.25
CA GLY A 37 -4.55 11.01 -5.07
C GLY A 37 -3.94 11.79 -6.25
N GLY A 38 -4.72 12.68 -6.89
CA GLY A 38 -4.32 13.49 -8.05
C GLY A 38 -4.23 12.73 -9.38
N ASN A 39 -4.83 11.53 -9.48
CA ASN A 39 -4.90 10.78 -10.73
C ASN A 39 -6.12 11.23 -11.57
N HIS A 40 -5.85 11.58 -12.85
CA HIS A 40 -6.90 11.79 -13.83
C HIS A 40 -7.25 10.47 -14.54
N VAL A 41 -8.53 10.28 -14.87
CA VAL A 41 -8.98 9.11 -15.64
C VAL A 41 -8.42 9.24 -17.06
N THR A 42 -7.44 8.41 -17.39
CA THR A 42 -6.79 8.37 -18.70
C THR A 42 -6.85 6.99 -19.35
N SER A 43 -7.47 6.00 -18.68
CA SER A 43 -7.59 4.61 -19.16
C SER A 43 -9.01 4.10 -19.09
N ASP A 44 -9.32 3.07 -19.87
CA ASP A 44 -10.63 2.41 -19.93
C ASP A 44 -11.00 1.70 -18.60
N ASN A 45 -10.03 1.49 -17.70
CA ASN A 45 -10.25 0.88 -16.38
C ASN A 45 -9.65 1.75 -15.24
N PRO A 46 -10.25 2.90 -14.93
CA PRO A 46 -9.73 3.85 -13.95
C PRO A 46 -9.71 3.32 -12.51
N GLU A 47 -10.60 2.38 -12.18
CA GLU A 47 -10.70 1.81 -10.81
C GLU A 47 -9.47 1.01 -10.42
N SER A 48 -8.75 0.43 -11.40
CA SER A 48 -7.52 -0.32 -11.14
C SER A 48 -6.33 0.54 -10.72
N GLN A 49 -6.44 1.86 -10.88
CA GLN A 49 -5.38 2.82 -10.53
C GLN A 49 -5.58 3.48 -9.17
N TYR A 50 -6.75 3.29 -8.54
CA TYR A 50 -7.04 3.86 -7.23
C TYR A 50 -6.81 2.82 -6.14
N GLU A 51 -6.13 3.23 -5.08
CA GLU A 51 -5.80 2.36 -3.94
C GLU A 51 -5.12 1.04 -4.38
N ALA A 52 -4.26 1.12 -5.41
CA ALA A 52 -3.62 -0.03 -6.00
C ALA A 52 -2.81 -0.84 -4.97
N LEU A 53 -2.18 -0.14 -4.02
CA LEU A 53 -1.42 -0.77 -2.96
C LEU A 53 -2.32 -1.61 -2.04
N LYS A 54 -3.48 -1.12 -1.66
CA LYS A 54 -4.45 -1.89 -0.85
C LYS A 54 -5.05 -3.07 -1.62
N LYS A 55 -5.18 -2.93 -2.94
CA LYS A 55 -5.77 -3.96 -3.80
C LYS A 55 -4.81 -5.11 -4.08
N TYR A 56 -3.52 -4.81 -4.25
CA TYR A 56 -2.50 -5.77 -4.67
C TYR A 56 -1.42 -6.01 -3.63
N GLY A 57 -1.54 -5.39 -2.46
CA GLY A 57 -0.58 -5.52 -1.38
C GLY A 57 -1.25 -5.74 -0.04
N ARG A 58 -0.44 -6.12 0.93
CA ARG A 58 -0.82 -6.38 2.32
C ARG A 58 0.10 -5.60 3.25
N ASP A 59 -0.46 -4.81 4.17
CA ASP A 59 0.30 -4.07 5.19
C ASP A 59 0.65 -5.00 6.35
N LEU A 60 1.90 -5.44 6.41
CA LEU A 60 2.39 -6.36 7.43
C LEU A 60 2.41 -5.71 8.83
N VAL A 61 2.67 -4.41 8.94
CA VAL A 61 2.67 -3.72 10.25
C VAL A 61 1.26 -3.63 10.80
N ASN A 62 0.27 -3.34 9.96
CA ASN A 62 -1.14 -3.35 10.35
C ASN A 62 -1.65 -4.76 10.69
N ASP A 63 -1.18 -5.78 9.99
CA ASP A 63 -1.52 -7.17 10.29
C ASP A 63 -0.93 -7.65 11.62
N VAL A 64 0.28 -7.21 11.97
CA VAL A 64 0.85 -7.39 13.31
C VAL A 64 -0.02 -6.70 14.37
N ALA A 65 -0.39 -5.43 14.14
CA ALA A 65 -1.24 -4.67 15.07
C ALA A 65 -2.62 -5.33 15.27
N SER A 66 -3.12 -6.01 14.23
CA SER A 66 -4.40 -6.75 14.25
C SER A 66 -4.28 -8.16 14.81
N GLY A 67 -3.08 -8.61 15.20
CA GLY A 67 -2.84 -9.96 15.73
C GLY A 67 -2.96 -11.09 14.69
N LYS A 68 -2.81 -10.78 13.40
CA LYS A 68 -2.85 -11.78 12.32
C LYS A 68 -1.50 -12.44 12.06
N ILE A 69 -0.41 -11.84 12.53
CA ILE A 69 0.95 -12.34 12.37
C ILE A 69 1.50 -12.67 13.75
N ASP A 70 1.99 -13.89 13.94
CA ASP A 70 2.61 -14.32 15.18
C ASP A 70 4.03 -13.75 15.36
N PRO A 71 4.51 -13.56 16.61
CA PRO A 71 5.87 -13.14 16.87
C PRO A 71 6.89 -14.13 16.30
N VAL A 72 7.87 -13.61 15.56
CA VAL A 72 8.95 -14.41 15.00
C VAL A 72 10.04 -14.61 16.03
N ILE A 73 10.52 -15.85 16.20
CA ILE A 73 11.55 -16.24 17.15
C ILE A 73 12.80 -16.70 16.40
N GLY A 74 13.98 -16.28 16.86
CA GLY A 74 15.27 -16.83 16.43
C GLY A 74 15.80 -16.30 15.09
N ARG A 75 15.32 -15.10 14.64
CA ARG A 75 15.80 -14.43 13.40
C ARG A 75 16.39 -13.05 13.64
N ASP A 76 16.95 -12.83 14.83
CA ASP A 76 17.40 -11.51 15.25
C ASP A 76 18.59 -10.99 14.44
N GLU A 77 19.49 -11.86 14.02
CA GLU A 77 20.66 -11.46 13.23
C GLU A 77 20.26 -11.02 11.83
N GLU A 78 19.40 -11.76 11.15
CA GLU A 78 18.91 -11.44 9.82
C GLU A 78 18.08 -10.16 9.84
N ILE A 79 17.19 -10.00 10.82
CA ILE A 79 16.38 -8.78 10.98
C ILE A 79 17.29 -7.57 11.23
N ARG A 80 18.30 -7.70 12.11
CA ARG A 80 19.27 -6.64 12.37
C ARG A 80 19.99 -6.24 11.10
N ARG A 81 20.42 -7.21 10.32
CA ARG A 81 21.13 -6.99 9.06
C ARG A 81 20.28 -6.23 8.04
N ILE A 82 19.00 -6.58 7.95
CA ILE A 82 18.04 -5.85 7.08
C ILE A 82 17.88 -4.40 7.56
N MET A 83 17.70 -4.17 8.86
CA MET A 83 17.58 -2.82 9.43
C MET A 83 18.81 -1.96 9.12
N GLU A 84 20.02 -2.54 9.26
CA GLU A 84 21.28 -1.86 8.91
C GLU A 84 21.32 -1.43 7.44
N ILE A 85 20.89 -2.33 6.52
CA ILE A 85 20.87 -2.03 5.08
C ILE A 85 19.83 -0.98 4.76
N LEU A 86 18.60 -1.11 5.26
CA LEU A 86 17.51 -0.16 5.04
C LEU A 86 17.82 1.24 5.58
N SER A 87 18.67 1.34 6.62
CA SER A 87 19.07 2.60 7.23
C SER A 87 20.17 3.34 6.45
N ARG A 88 20.74 2.75 5.41
CA ARG A 88 21.78 3.38 4.59
C ARG A 88 21.21 4.50 3.72
N LYS A 89 22.04 5.49 3.40
CA LYS A 89 21.68 6.57 2.47
C LYS A 89 21.57 6.13 1.00
N SER A 90 22.30 5.07 0.64
CA SER A 90 22.31 4.49 -0.72
C SER A 90 22.52 2.98 -0.62
N LYS A 91 22.16 2.24 -1.69
CA LYS A 91 22.23 0.78 -1.73
C LYS A 91 21.50 0.14 -0.53
N ASN A 92 20.33 0.69 -0.22
CA ASN A 92 19.51 0.38 0.94
C ASN A 92 18.40 -0.64 0.65
N ASN A 93 18.47 -1.34 -0.48
CA ASN A 93 17.51 -2.39 -0.84
C ASN A 93 18.14 -3.76 -0.53
N PRO A 94 17.76 -4.44 0.57
CA PRO A 94 18.24 -5.76 0.90
C PRO A 94 17.60 -6.81 -0.01
N VAL A 95 18.34 -7.88 -0.30
CA VAL A 95 17.85 -9.08 -0.98
C VAL A 95 18.03 -10.26 -0.04
N LEU A 96 16.96 -11.00 0.22
CA LEU A 96 16.95 -12.22 1.00
C LEU A 96 17.15 -13.42 0.07
N ILE A 97 18.25 -14.13 0.23
CA ILE A 97 18.59 -15.31 -0.56
C ILE A 97 18.56 -16.53 0.36
N GLY A 98 17.99 -17.63 -0.12
CA GLY A 98 17.93 -18.89 0.60
C GLY A 98 16.99 -19.88 -0.08
N ASP A 99 17.09 -21.14 0.31
CA ASP A 99 16.22 -22.20 -0.22
C ASP A 99 14.73 -21.95 0.09
N PRO A 100 13.80 -22.54 -0.67
CA PRO A 100 12.39 -22.52 -0.32
C PRO A 100 12.14 -23.04 1.09
N GLY A 101 11.24 -22.39 1.84
CA GLY A 101 10.85 -22.84 3.18
C GLY A 101 11.81 -22.48 4.33
N VAL A 102 12.96 -21.86 4.08
CA VAL A 102 13.90 -21.46 5.17
C VAL A 102 13.41 -20.29 6.02
N GLY A 103 12.24 -19.70 5.71
CA GLY A 103 11.62 -18.63 6.49
C GLY A 103 12.05 -17.22 6.07
N LYS A 104 12.27 -16.96 4.77
CA LYS A 104 12.58 -15.61 4.27
C LYS A 104 11.47 -14.62 4.60
N THR A 105 10.21 -15.00 4.38
CA THR A 105 9.04 -14.17 4.70
C THR A 105 8.94 -13.91 6.20
N ALA A 106 9.24 -14.91 7.05
CA ALA A 106 9.25 -14.75 8.50
C ALA A 106 10.24 -13.66 8.97
N VAL A 107 11.37 -13.49 8.30
CA VAL A 107 12.33 -12.41 8.63
C VAL A 107 11.70 -11.03 8.40
N VAL A 108 10.92 -10.87 7.32
CA VAL A 108 10.23 -9.61 7.02
C VAL A 108 9.06 -9.36 7.98
N GLU A 109 8.33 -10.41 8.35
CA GLU A 109 7.30 -10.35 9.40
C GLU A 109 7.89 -9.96 10.76
N GLY A 110 9.07 -10.51 11.09
CA GLY A 110 9.82 -10.13 12.30
C GLY A 110 10.25 -8.65 12.28
N LEU A 111 10.63 -8.12 11.12
CA LEU A 111 10.91 -6.69 10.97
C LEU A 111 9.64 -5.85 11.18
N ALA A 112 8.49 -6.27 10.64
CA ALA A 112 7.21 -5.59 10.86
C ALA A 112 6.85 -5.57 12.36
N TRP A 113 7.10 -6.65 13.10
CA TRP A 113 6.96 -6.71 14.55
C TRP A 113 7.84 -5.70 15.28
N ARG A 114 9.10 -5.54 14.87
CA ARG A 114 10.01 -4.56 15.47
C ARG A 114 9.59 -3.12 15.16
N ILE A 115 9.13 -2.83 13.95
CA ILE A 115 8.57 -1.52 13.60
C ILE A 115 7.36 -1.22 14.46
N PHE A 116 6.42 -2.16 14.59
CA PHE A 116 5.22 -2.00 15.42
C PHE A 116 5.56 -1.72 16.88
N LYS A 117 6.57 -2.40 17.45
CA LYS A 117 7.04 -2.17 18.82
C LYS A 117 7.91 -0.92 18.99
N GLY A 118 8.31 -0.28 17.89
CA GLY A 118 9.26 0.83 17.91
C GLY A 118 10.71 0.42 18.21
N ASP A 119 11.02 -0.89 18.17
CA ASP A 119 12.36 -1.46 18.37
C ASP A 119 13.18 -1.44 17.08
N VAL A 120 13.30 -0.26 16.48
CA VAL A 120 14.01 -0.02 15.23
C VAL A 120 14.76 1.32 15.29
N PRO A 121 15.79 1.53 14.45
CA PRO A 121 16.42 2.83 14.29
C PRO A 121 15.40 3.92 13.93
N GLU A 122 15.70 5.18 14.29
CA GLU A 122 14.82 6.34 14.08
C GLU A 122 14.35 6.46 12.61
N THR A 123 15.25 6.11 11.67
CA THR A 123 14.96 6.13 10.23
C THR A 123 13.86 5.15 9.80
N LEU A 124 13.49 4.19 10.63
CA LEU A 124 12.51 3.14 10.32
C LEU A 124 11.24 3.23 11.16
N LYS A 125 11.18 4.08 12.20
CA LYS A 125 10.04 4.13 13.15
C LYS A 125 8.70 4.47 12.49
N ASP A 126 8.70 5.37 11.52
CA ASP A 126 7.47 5.84 10.86
C ASP A 126 7.21 5.14 9.52
N LYS A 127 7.86 3.98 9.31
CA LYS A 127 7.69 3.22 8.09
C LYS A 127 6.68 2.09 8.26
N THR A 128 6.03 1.74 7.16
CA THR A 128 5.20 0.55 7.02
C THR A 128 5.82 -0.39 6.00
N ILE A 129 5.57 -1.70 6.14
CA ILE A 129 6.02 -2.72 5.19
C ILE A 129 4.80 -3.24 4.44
N TRP A 130 4.82 -3.10 3.13
CA TRP A 130 3.80 -3.63 2.25
C TRP A 130 4.33 -4.80 1.45
N GLU A 131 3.73 -5.97 1.63
CA GLU A 131 3.98 -7.15 0.81
C GLU A 131 3.17 -7.03 -0.48
N LEU A 132 3.83 -7.08 -1.63
CA LEU A 132 3.20 -7.02 -2.94
C LEU A 132 2.91 -8.42 -3.46
N ASP A 133 1.64 -8.72 -3.71
CA ASP A 133 1.20 -9.97 -4.32
C ASP A 133 1.28 -9.86 -5.85
N ILE A 134 2.37 -10.38 -6.41
CA ILE A 134 2.59 -10.44 -7.86
C ILE A 134 1.53 -11.30 -8.54
N GLY A 135 1.07 -12.38 -7.89
CA GLY A 135 0.00 -13.24 -8.41
C GLY A 135 -1.29 -12.45 -8.64
N SER A 136 -1.70 -11.64 -7.67
CA SER A 136 -2.88 -10.77 -7.80
C SER A 136 -2.72 -9.69 -8.86
N LEU A 137 -1.50 -9.18 -9.08
CA LEU A 137 -1.23 -8.23 -10.16
C LEU A 137 -1.43 -8.85 -11.55
N ILE A 138 -1.04 -10.11 -11.70
CA ILE A 138 -1.16 -10.85 -12.97
C ILE A 138 -2.57 -11.40 -13.16
N ALA A 139 -3.22 -11.82 -12.07
CA ALA A 139 -4.54 -12.44 -12.12
C ALA A 139 -5.57 -11.51 -12.80
N GLY A 140 -6.26 -12.04 -13.81
CA GLY A 140 -7.26 -11.30 -14.58
C GLY A 140 -6.71 -10.20 -15.49
N ALA A 141 -5.39 -10.06 -15.64
CA ALA A 141 -4.82 -9.21 -16.68
C ALA A 141 -4.91 -9.94 -18.03
N LYS A 142 -5.68 -9.37 -18.95
CA LYS A 142 -5.87 -9.95 -20.29
C LYS A 142 -4.64 -9.77 -21.18
N TYR A 143 -3.88 -8.71 -20.94
CA TYR A 143 -2.72 -8.31 -21.73
C TYR A 143 -1.58 -7.87 -20.81
N ARG A 144 -0.34 -8.03 -21.27
CA ARG A 144 0.87 -7.57 -20.56
C ARG A 144 0.78 -6.09 -20.15
N GLY A 145 0.16 -5.25 -20.96
CA GLY A 145 -0.02 -3.83 -20.67
C GLY A 145 -0.85 -3.57 -19.41
N GLU A 146 -1.87 -4.37 -19.11
CA GLU A 146 -2.67 -4.22 -17.89
C GLU A 146 -1.85 -4.51 -16.63
N PHE A 147 -0.99 -5.52 -16.64
CA PHE A 147 -0.06 -5.79 -15.55
C PHE A 147 0.90 -4.61 -15.34
N GLU A 148 1.47 -4.08 -16.43
CA GLU A 148 2.40 -2.94 -16.35
C GLU A 148 1.71 -1.69 -15.79
N GLU A 149 0.45 -1.43 -16.16
CA GLU A 149 -0.34 -0.31 -15.61
C GLU A 149 -0.62 -0.47 -14.12
N ARG A 150 -1.02 -1.67 -13.68
CA ARG A 150 -1.25 -1.98 -12.27
C ARG A 150 0.03 -1.80 -11.45
N LEU A 151 1.15 -2.33 -11.93
CA LEU A 151 2.44 -2.16 -11.26
C LEU A 151 2.87 -0.69 -11.20
N LYS A 152 2.69 0.07 -12.28
CA LYS A 152 2.95 1.52 -12.30
C LYS A 152 2.07 2.26 -11.29
N ALA A 153 0.81 1.87 -11.12
CA ALA A 153 -0.09 2.47 -10.14
C ALA A 153 0.41 2.23 -8.70
N VAL A 154 0.82 0.98 -8.36
CA VAL A 154 1.45 0.66 -7.07
C VAL A 154 2.71 1.48 -6.84
N MET A 155 3.62 1.51 -7.81
CA MET A 155 4.88 2.27 -7.71
C MET A 155 4.65 3.76 -7.53
N LYS A 156 3.63 4.31 -8.16
CA LYS A 156 3.24 5.71 -8.00
C LYS A 156 2.73 6.01 -6.58
N GLU A 157 1.94 5.11 -5.99
CA GLU A 157 1.49 5.23 -4.59
C GLU A 157 2.67 5.16 -3.62
N VAL A 158 3.57 4.18 -3.80
CA VAL A 158 4.78 4.05 -2.99
C VAL A 158 5.63 5.32 -3.08
N SER A 159 5.83 5.86 -4.28
CA SER A 159 6.62 7.10 -4.48
C SER A 159 5.98 8.32 -3.79
N LYS A 160 4.65 8.41 -3.76
CA LYS A 160 3.92 9.50 -3.08
C LYS A 160 4.01 9.42 -1.56
N SER A 161 4.34 8.27 -1.00
CA SER A 161 4.49 8.10 0.45
C SER A 161 5.75 8.76 1.04
N GLU A 162 6.58 9.42 0.19
CA GLU A 162 7.79 10.10 0.62
C GLU A 162 8.75 9.19 1.43
N GLY A 163 8.83 7.93 1.01
CA GLY A 163 9.71 6.94 1.64
C GLY A 163 9.18 6.34 2.95
N ARG A 164 7.92 6.54 3.30
CA ARG A 164 7.29 5.89 4.47
C ARG A 164 6.94 4.41 4.22
N ILE A 165 6.87 4.00 2.96
CA ILE A 165 6.53 2.63 2.59
C ILE A 165 7.81 1.88 2.18
N ILE A 166 8.01 0.72 2.79
CA ILE A 166 8.96 -0.30 2.36
C ILE A 166 8.16 -1.35 1.60
N LEU A 167 8.48 -1.53 0.32
CA LEU A 167 7.82 -2.55 -0.48
C LEU A 167 8.60 -3.87 -0.39
N PHE A 168 7.94 -4.92 0.02
CA PHE A 168 8.45 -6.28 0.01
C PHE A 168 7.85 -7.04 -1.16
N ILE A 169 8.70 -7.67 -1.95
CA ILE A 169 8.30 -8.51 -3.08
C ILE A 169 8.89 -9.89 -2.85
N ASP A 170 8.03 -10.89 -2.67
CA ASP A 170 8.44 -12.28 -2.54
C ASP A 170 8.53 -12.94 -3.93
N GLU A 171 9.30 -14.01 -4.02
CA GLU A 171 9.42 -14.87 -5.23
C GLU A 171 9.76 -14.08 -6.53
N ILE A 172 10.80 -13.23 -6.47
CA ILE A 172 11.30 -12.53 -7.67
C ILE A 172 12.17 -13.51 -8.50
N HIS A 173 11.55 -14.42 -9.22
CA HIS A 173 12.25 -15.36 -10.15
C HIS A 173 11.43 -15.68 -11.37
#